data_4258f97ddf37e137f5b27174b9dc8915
#
_entry.id   4258f97ddf37e137f5b27174b9dc8915
#
_cell.length_a   1.000
_cell.length_b   1.000
_cell.length_c   1.000
_cell.angle_alpha   90.00
_cell.angle_beta   90.00
_cell.angle_gamma   90.00
#
_symmetry.space_group_name_H-M   'P 1'
#
loop_
_entity.id
_entity.type
_entity.pdbx_description
1 polymer ?
#
loop_
_entity_poly.entity_id
_entity_poly.type
_entity_poly.pdbx_seq_one_letter_code
_entity_poly.pdbx_strand_id
1 'polypeptide(L)'
;SLAKAMYRSYHRYMADYCSADPRRLKGLLLAPGADPQWAADTIRQHADEEWLSAVWPVLPEGLPVDDPDLEPIWQAMDEADLPIMHHSFFYEAPYFPGYRDIWGNVAVARTAAHVWGAQRLMAYVLVSGMLDRYPNLRVATVETGHGWLPHWIIRLTSQIDYVKGAVPADLKHTPMEYVQMGRVFCAIEQHEGPEMTKAVIDILGDGVLMYESDFPHPECYYPDSTDNVISWGPVIGEEALRKLMAGNAARYLRLLSDPWDGSRDGNGRSGNGR
;
A
#
# COMPACT_ATOMS: atom_id res chain seq x y z
N SER A 1 21.31 16.06 -10.72
CA SER A 1 22.18 15.24 -9.85
C SER A 1 22.14 13.77 -10.31
N LEU A 2 23.11 12.96 -9.85
CA LEU A 2 23.17 11.52 -10.15
C LEU A 2 21.87 10.82 -9.68
N ALA A 3 21.41 11.14 -8.48
CA ALA A 3 20.16 10.56 -7.94
C ALA A 3 18.97 10.78 -8.89
N LYS A 4 18.74 12.00 -9.36
CA LYS A 4 17.69 12.29 -10.35
C LYS A 4 17.84 11.50 -11.64
N ALA A 5 19.07 11.27 -12.10
CA ALA A 5 19.33 10.45 -13.29
C ALA A 5 18.96 8.97 -13.06
N MET A 6 19.25 8.44 -11.88
CA MET A 6 18.87 7.07 -11.49
C MET A 6 17.34 6.90 -11.44
N TYR A 7 16.63 7.83 -10.78
CA TYR A 7 15.16 7.80 -10.78
C TYR A 7 14.56 7.84 -12.18
N ARG A 8 15.03 8.76 -13.04
CA ARG A 8 14.59 8.83 -14.45
C ARG A 8 14.89 7.54 -15.22
N SER A 9 16.02 6.91 -14.95
CA SER A 9 16.37 5.63 -15.59
C SER A 9 15.42 4.52 -15.17
N TYR A 10 15.09 4.46 -13.88
CA TYR A 10 14.10 3.51 -13.34
C TYR A 10 12.71 3.75 -13.95
N HIS A 11 12.22 5.00 -13.97
CA HIS A 11 10.89 5.28 -14.52
C HIS A 11 10.81 4.92 -16.02
N ARG A 12 11.85 5.19 -16.81
CA ARG A 12 11.91 4.75 -18.22
C ARG A 12 11.91 3.22 -18.35
N TYR A 13 12.67 2.54 -17.49
CA TYR A 13 12.68 1.09 -17.47
C TYR A 13 11.29 0.53 -17.15
N MET A 14 10.58 1.08 -16.17
CA MET A 14 9.23 0.65 -15.81
C MET A 14 8.24 0.88 -16.96
N ALA A 15 8.30 2.05 -17.60
CA ALA A 15 7.46 2.35 -18.76
C ALA A 15 7.72 1.36 -19.91
N ASP A 16 8.97 1.09 -20.22
CA ASP A 16 9.38 0.14 -21.27
C ASP A 16 8.94 -1.29 -20.93
N TYR A 17 9.23 -1.76 -19.71
CA TYR A 17 8.85 -3.09 -19.25
C TYR A 17 7.33 -3.31 -19.27
N CYS A 18 6.56 -2.36 -18.73
CA CYS A 18 5.10 -2.46 -18.67
C CYS A 18 4.44 -2.30 -20.03
N SER A 19 5.13 -1.72 -21.03
CA SER A 19 4.61 -1.57 -22.40
C SER A 19 4.33 -2.91 -23.09
N ALA A 20 4.88 -4.02 -22.62
CA ALA A 20 4.64 -5.35 -23.15
C ALA A 20 3.18 -5.80 -22.98
N ASP A 21 2.52 -5.44 -21.89
CA ASP A 21 1.07 -5.56 -21.69
C ASP A 21 0.61 -4.55 -20.64
N PRO A 22 0.36 -3.30 -21.00
CA PRO A 22 0.08 -2.23 -20.05
C PRO A 22 -1.25 -2.40 -19.29
N ARG A 23 -2.14 -3.28 -19.75
CA ARG A 23 -3.36 -3.62 -19.01
C ARG A 23 -3.08 -4.52 -17.81
N ARG A 24 -2.04 -5.34 -17.85
CA ARG A 24 -1.68 -6.32 -16.82
C ARG A 24 -0.42 -5.98 -16.04
N LEU A 25 0.55 -5.33 -16.68
CA LEU A 25 1.82 -4.94 -16.10
C LEU A 25 1.74 -3.48 -15.66
N LYS A 26 1.86 -3.26 -14.37
CA LYS A 26 1.82 -1.95 -13.74
C LYS A 26 3.10 -1.73 -12.93
N GLY A 27 3.46 -0.49 -12.76
CA GLY A 27 4.66 -0.11 -12.05
C GLY A 27 4.43 0.99 -11.03
N LEU A 28 5.43 1.18 -10.19
CA LEU A 28 5.47 2.23 -9.20
C LEU A 28 6.38 3.36 -9.65
N LEU A 29 6.01 4.59 -9.34
CA LEU A 29 6.90 5.74 -9.44
C LEU A 29 7.61 5.91 -8.08
N LEU A 30 8.93 6.03 -8.12
CA LEU A 30 9.72 6.38 -6.94
C LEU A 30 9.79 7.91 -6.80
N ALA A 31 9.25 8.45 -5.71
CA ALA A 31 9.19 9.88 -5.44
C ALA A 31 10.18 10.28 -4.33
N PRO A 32 11.35 10.89 -4.67
CA PRO A 32 12.33 11.24 -3.66
C PRO A 32 11.89 12.44 -2.83
N GLY A 33 11.66 12.24 -1.54
CA GLY A 33 11.37 13.30 -0.57
C GLY A 33 12.53 14.27 -0.33
N ALA A 34 13.75 13.94 -0.76
CA ALA A 34 14.89 14.85 -0.71
C ALA A 34 14.80 16.03 -1.73
N ASP A 35 13.88 15.95 -2.70
CA ASP A 35 13.57 17.03 -3.64
C ASP A 35 12.06 16.99 -3.96
N PRO A 36 11.21 17.45 -3.04
CA PRO A 36 9.76 17.27 -3.13
C PRO A 36 9.14 17.91 -4.36
N GLN A 37 9.63 19.09 -4.77
CA GLN A 37 9.14 19.76 -5.97
C GLN A 37 9.43 18.96 -7.24
N TRP A 38 10.66 18.46 -7.38
CA TRP A 38 11.01 17.62 -8.52
C TRP A 38 10.22 16.30 -8.52
N ALA A 39 9.96 15.72 -7.36
CA ALA A 39 9.14 14.52 -7.23
C ALA A 39 7.70 14.81 -7.67
N ALA A 40 7.10 15.90 -7.22
CA ALA A 40 5.76 16.35 -7.61
C ALA A 40 5.65 16.60 -9.12
N ASP A 41 6.62 17.30 -9.71
CA ASP A 41 6.66 17.54 -11.16
C ASP A 41 6.79 16.22 -11.95
N THR A 42 7.55 15.26 -11.41
CA THR A 42 7.71 13.94 -12.02
C THR A 42 6.41 13.13 -11.94
N ILE A 43 5.69 13.18 -10.80
CA ILE A 43 4.37 12.53 -10.66
C ILE A 43 3.40 13.09 -11.70
N ARG A 44 3.28 14.42 -11.79
CA ARG A 44 2.38 15.07 -12.77
C ARG A 44 2.77 14.73 -14.22
N GLN A 45 4.07 14.65 -14.52
CA GLN A 45 4.55 14.28 -15.85
C GLN A 45 4.10 12.89 -16.28
N HIS A 46 4.02 11.94 -15.36
CA HIS A 46 3.70 10.53 -15.65
C HIS A 46 2.26 10.14 -15.29
N ALA A 47 1.45 11.08 -14.78
CA ALA A 47 0.13 10.81 -14.21
C ALA A 47 -0.83 10.06 -15.17
N ASP A 48 -0.76 10.38 -16.47
CA ASP A 48 -1.64 9.79 -17.51
C ASP A 48 -1.01 8.56 -18.20
N GLU A 49 0.16 8.12 -17.76
CA GLU A 49 0.82 6.95 -18.36
C GLU A 49 0.22 5.65 -17.82
N GLU A 50 -0.19 4.75 -18.72
CA GLU A 50 -0.88 3.51 -18.37
C GLU A 50 -0.09 2.57 -17.46
N TRP A 51 1.24 2.67 -17.44
CA TRP A 51 2.07 1.83 -16.58
C TRP A 51 2.01 2.24 -15.12
N LEU A 52 1.75 3.53 -14.83
CA LEU A 52 1.80 4.06 -13.47
C LEU A 52 0.54 3.70 -12.70
N SER A 53 0.70 3.04 -11.55
CA SER A 53 -0.42 2.61 -10.72
C SER A 53 -0.37 3.08 -9.27
N ALA A 54 0.82 3.38 -8.76
CA ALA A 54 1.00 3.91 -7.41
C ALA A 54 2.36 4.60 -7.28
N VAL A 55 2.55 5.33 -6.18
CA VAL A 55 3.80 6.02 -5.88
C VAL A 55 4.39 5.46 -4.58
N TRP A 56 5.69 5.21 -4.61
CA TRP A 56 6.48 4.95 -3.41
C TRP A 56 7.28 6.20 -3.04
N PRO A 57 6.87 6.91 -1.96
CA PRO A 57 7.63 8.03 -1.45
C PRO A 57 8.91 7.53 -0.77
N VAL A 58 10.06 7.93 -1.30
CA VAL A 58 11.38 7.63 -0.72
C VAL A 58 11.78 8.79 0.18
N LEU A 59 11.50 8.66 1.48
CA LEU A 59 11.66 9.73 2.44
C LEU A 59 13.07 9.79 3.01
N PRO A 60 13.67 10.98 3.17
CA PRO A 60 14.97 11.14 3.80
C PRO A 60 14.92 10.85 5.31
N GLU A 61 16.07 10.43 5.86
CA GLU A 61 16.21 10.21 7.29
C GLU A 61 15.87 11.47 8.09
N GLY A 62 15.11 11.31 9.16
CA GLY A 62 14.77 12.38 10.09
C GLY A 62 13.63 13.30 9.66
N LEU A 63 13.08 13.13 8.44
CA LEU A 63 11.95 13.91 7.98
C LEU A 63 10.64 13.18 8.28
N PRO A 64 9.70 13.76 9.05
CA PRO A 64 8.37 13.20 9.25
C PRO A 64 7.59 13.07 7.93
N VAL A 65 6.70 12.07 7.85
CA VAL A 65 5.87 11.85 6.65
C VAL A 65 4.93 13.03 6.36
N ASP A 66 4.48 13.70 7.41
CA ASP A 66 3.59 14.86 7.38
C ASP A 66 4.33 16.20 7.44
N ASP A 67 5.64 16.21 7.17
CA ASP A 67 6.42 17.44 7.11
C ASP A 67 5.88 18.35 5.98
N PRO A 68 5.67 19.66 6.26
CA PRO A 68 5.18 20.60 5.25
C PRO A 68 6.01 20.67 3.98
N ASP A 69 7.31 20.40 4.06
CA ASP A 69 8.18 20.38 2.87
C ASP A 69 7.80 19.25 1.89
N LEU A 70 7.11 18.19 2.36
CA LEU A 70 6.64 17.08 1.52
C LEU A 70 5.27 17.33 0.87
N GLU A 71 4.55 18.38 1.25
CA GLU A 71 3.22 18.69 0.70
C GLU A 71 3.14 18.68 -0.83
N PRO A 72 4.13 19.18 -1.59
CA PRO A 72 4.09 19.10 -3.05
C PRO A 72 3.91 17.68 -3.60
N ILE A 73 4.48 16.67 -2.92
CA ILE A 73 4.34 15.25 -3.31
C ILE A 73 2.89 14.79 -3.08
N TRP A 74 2.36 15.05 -1.88
CA TRP A 74 1.01 14.62 -1.51
C TRP A 74 -0.06 15.26 -2.37
N GLN A 75 0.11 16.55 -2.65
CA GLN A 75 -0.77 17.27 -3.54
C GLN A 75 -0.74 16.70 -4.97
N ALA A 76 0.44 16.45 -5.53
CA ALA A 76 0.57 15.87 -6.87
C ALA A 76 -0.04 14.46 -6.95
N MET A 77 0.10 13.65 -5.90
CA MET A 77 -0.51 12.33 -5.83
C MET A 77 -2.04 12.42 -5.73
N ASP A 78 -2.58 13.35 -4.94
CA ASP A 78 -4.02 13.58 -4.82
C ASP A 78 -4.62 14.04 -6.14
N GLU A 79 -3.98 15.02 -6.81
CA GLU A 79 -4.38 15.53 -8.13
C GLU A 79 -4.42 14.42 -9.20
N ALA A 80 -3.44 13.52 -9.16
CA ALA A 80 -3.30 12.41 -10.10
C ALA A 80 -4.08 11.14 -9.67
N ASP A 81 -4.75 11.18 -8.50
CA ASP A 81 -5.45 10.04 -7.92
C ASP A 81 -4.58 8.78 -7.71
N LEU A 82 -3.30 8.99 -7.42
CA LEU A 82 -2.33 7.93 -7.21
C LEU A 82 -2.18 7.58 -5.72
N PRO A 83 -2.24 6.28 -5.36
CA PRO A 83 -2.10 5.85 -3.98
C PRO A 83 -0.65 5.81 -3.51
N ILE A 84 -0.48 5.88 -2.18
CA ILE A 84 0.79 5.61 -1.50
C ILE A 84 0.98 4.11 -1.36
N MET A 85 2.00 3.53 -1.98
CA MET A 85 2.44 2.17 -1.69
C MET A 85 3.77 2.22 -0.93
N HIS A 86 3.84 1.55 0.21
CA HIS A 86 5.00 1.59 1.07
C HIS A 86 5.53 0.20 1.36
N HIS A 87 6.81 0.05 1.15
CA HIS A 87 7.61 -1.10 1.54
C HIS A 87 8.66 -0.65 2.56
N SER A 88 8.88 -1.42 3.62
CA SER A 88 9.89 -1.14 4.64
C SER A 88 11.07 -2.07 4.51
N PHE A 89 12.29 -1.55 4.75
CA PHE A 89 13.49 -2.37 4.88
C PHE A 89 14.00 -2.37 6.31
N PHE A 90 14.57 -3.48 6.74
CA PHE A 90 15.01 -3.66 8.12
C PHE A 90 16.24 -2.84 8.52
N TYR A 91 16.92 -2.22 7.58
CA TYR A 91 18.09 -1.36 7.81
C TYR A 91 17.83 0.11 7.49
N GLU A 92 16.62 0.47 7.10
CA GLU A 92 16.29 1.85 6.75
C GLU A 92 15.90 2.67 7.97
N ALA A 93 16.73 3.65 8.31
CA ALA A 93 16.33 4.77 9.13
C ALA A 93 15.51 5.74 8.25
N PRO A 94 14.56 6.49 8.81
CA PRO A 94 14.29 6.70 10.23
C PRO A 94 13.20 5.78 10.80
N TYR A 95 12.76 4.78 10.08
CA TYR A 95 11.58 4.00 10.44
C TYR A 95 11.75 3.09 11.64
N PHE A 96 12.99 2.71 11.97
CA PHE A 96 13.26 1.86 13.11
C PHE A 96 14.33 2.48 14.04
N PRO A 97 13.95 3.09 15.17
CA PRO A 97 14.91 3.51 16.19
C PRO A 97 15.66 2.30 16.72
N GLY A 98 16.99 2.41 16.83
CA GLY A 98 17.82 1.29 17.30
C GLY A 98 18.12 0.22 16.25
N TYR A 99 17.82 0.45 14.99
CA TYR A 99 18.12 -0.51 13.90
C TYR A 99 19.59 -0.94 13.85
N ARG A 100 20.50 -0.13 14.37
CA ARG A 100 21.93 -0.45 14.48
C ARG A 100 22.23 -1.50 15.54
N ASP A 101 21.38 -1.62 16.56
CA ASP A 101 21.56 -2.57 17.65
C ASP A 101 21.23 -4.02 17.24
N ILE A 102 20.44 -4.18 16.20
CA ILE A 102 19.99 -5.50 15.71
C ILE A 102 20.70 -5.96 14.44
N TRP A 103 21.65 -5.17 13.93
CA TRP A 103 22.31 -5.43 12.66
C TRP A 103 22.99 -6.82 12.58
N GLY A 104 23.52 -7.30 13.67
CA GLY A 104 24.12 -8.65 13.75
C GLY A 104 23.12 -9.81 13.80
N ASN A 105 21.83 -9.53 13.92
CA ASN A 105 20.77 -10.55 13.98
C ASN A 105 19.68 -10.26 12.95
N VAL A 106 19.84 -10.83 11.77
CA VAL A 106 18.94 -10.60 10.63
C VAL A 106 17.50 -11.04 10.93
N ALA A 107 17.29 -12.10 11.71
CA ALA A 107 15.94 -12.54 12.06
C ALA A 107 15.20 -11.47 12.91
N VAL A 108 15.89 -10.89 13.90
CA VAL A 108 15.33 -9.78 14.69
C VAL A 108 15.11 -8.55 13.82
N ALA A 109 16.08 -8.22 12.95
CA ALA A 109 15.99 -7.08 12.06
C ALA A 109 14.77 -7.18 11.13
N ARG A 110 14.59 -8.29 10.45
CA ARG A 110 13.44 -8.54 9.56
C ARG A 110 12.11 -8.53 10.33
N THR A 111 12.03 -9.25 11.43
CA THR A 111 10.80 -9.36 12.21
C THR A 111 10.34 -8.00 12.78
N ALA A 112 11.27 -7.19 13.27
CA ALA A 112 10.92 -5.95 13.95
C ALA A 112 10.85 -4.75 13.00
N ALA A 113 11.83 -4.58 12.10
CA ALA A 113 11.96 -3.36 11.34
C ALA A 113 10.96 -3.25 10.19
N HIS A 114 10.61 -4.33 9.50
CA HIS A 114 9.58 -4.31 8.44
C HIS A 114 8.25 -3.82 9.01
N VAL A 115 7.78 -4.47 10.07
CA VAL A 115 6.51 -4.08 10.73
C VAL A 115 6.58 -2.67 11.29
N TRP A 116 7.69 -2.30 11.94
CA TRP A 116 7.84 -0.98 12.56
C TRP A 116 7.80 0.16 11.55
N GLY A 117 8.42 0.00 10.39
CA GLY A 117 8.39 0.98 9.32
C GLY A 117 6.96 1.23 8.83
N ALA A 118 6.20 0.16 8.58
CA ALA A 118 4.80 0.22 8.19
C ALA A 118 3.92 0.87 9.26
N GLN A 119 4.08 0.47 10.52
CA GLN A 119 3.36 1.06 11.65
C GLN A 119 3.62 2.56 11.77
N ARG A 120 4.87 2.98 11.62
CA ARG A 120 5.24 4.39 11.68
C ARG A 120 4.62 5.19 10.55
N LEU A 121 4.71 4.71 9.30
CA LEU A 121 4.06 5.37 8.16
C LEU A 121 2.56 5.51 8.39
N MET A 122 1.89 4.41 8.74
CA MET A 122 0.45 4.41 9.00
C MET A 122 0.06 5.37 10.13
N ALA A 123 0.89 5.51 11.19
CA ALA A 123 0.62 6.48 12.23
C ALA A 123 0.59 7.90 11.67
N TYR A 124 1.60 8.31 10.90
CA TYR A 124 1.61 9.63 10.30
C TYR A 124 0.43 9.84 9.36
N VAL A 125 0.20 8.94 8.41
CA VAL A 125 -0.86 9.08 7.40
C VAL A 125 -2.24 9.17 8.05
N LEU A 126 -2.49 8.39 9.11
CA LEU A 126 -3.83 8.27 9.71
C LEU A 126 -4.13 9.28 10.83
N VAL A 127 -3.10 9.93 11.41
CA VAL A 127 -3.34 10.85 12.54
C VAL A 127 -2.81 12.28 12.31
N SER A 128 -2.28 12.58 11.14
CA SER A 128 -1.80 13.94 10.80
C SER A 128 -2.83 14.84 10.12
N GLY A 129 -4.05 14.33 9.86
CA GLY A 129 -5.04 15.04 9.02
C GLY A 129 -4.75 14.97 7.51
N MET A 130 -3.68 14.30 7.11
CA MET A 130 -3.24 14.19 5.73
C MET A 130 -4.32 13.63 4.80
N LEU A 131 -5.03 12.56 5.23
CA LEU A 131 -6.09 11.98 4.42
C LEU A 131 -7.33 12.87 4.33
N ASP A 132 -7.53 13.80 5.25
CA ASP A 132 -8.60 14.80 5.17
C ASP A 132 -8.24 15.98 4.26
N ARG A 133 -6.94 16.35 4.23
CA ARG A 133 -6.46 17.39 3.28
C ARG A 133 -6.44 16.88 1.84
N TYR A 134 -6.15 15.61 1.64
CA TYR A 134 -5.98 14.96 0.33
C TYR A 134 -7.01 13.85 0.14
N PRO A 135 -8.22 14.16 -0.35
CA PRO A 135 -9.35 13.22 -0.35
C PRO A 135 -9.19 12.03 -1.28
N ASN A 136 -8.32 12.08 -2.28
CA ASN A 136 -8.05 10.97 -3.19
C ASN A 136 -6.91 10.06 -2.69
N LEU A 137 -6.09 10.52 -1.73
CA LEU A 137 -5.02 9.69 -1.19
C LEU A 137 -5.56 8.47 -0.45
N ARG A 138 -4.91 7.37 -0.68
CA ARG A 138 -5.08 6.10 0.03
C ARG A 138 -3.71 5.46 0.20
N VAL A 139 -3.57 4.59 1.18
CA VAL A 139 -2.27 4.03 1.57
C VAL A 139 -2.34 2.52 1.66
N ALA A 140 -1.30 1.86 1.17
CA ALA A 140 -1.05 0.45 1.40
C ALA A 140 0.37 0.22 1.92
N THR A 141 0.50 -0.80 2.76
CA THR A 141 1.80 -1.39 3.11
C THR A 141 1.92 -2.76 2.49
N VAL A 142 3.10 -3.07 1.99
CA VAL A 142 3.43 -4.35 1.34
C VAL A 142 4.66 -4.96 2.00
N GLU A 143 4.74 -6.29 2.00
CA GLU A 143 5.84 -7.07 2.60
C GLU A 143 6.12 -6.71 4.07
N THR A 144 5.05 -6.53 4.86
CA THR A 144 5.18 -6.09 6.26
C THR A 144 4.36 -6.94 7.23
N GLY A 145 3.77 -8.03 6.76
CA GLY A 145 2.73 -8.76 7.47
C GLY A 145 1.41 -7.97 7.56
N HIS A 146 0.36 -8.63 7.99
CA HIS A 146 -0.97 -8.00 8.11
C HIS A 146 -1.59 -8.17 9.51
N GLY A 147 -1.13 -9.11 10.31
CA GLY A 147 -1.68 -9.38 11.63
C GLY A 147 -1.51 -8.24 12.64
N TRP A 148 -0.57 -7.33 12.41
CA TRP A 148 -0.37 -6.15 13.26
C TRP A 148 -1.42 -5.04 13.04
N LEU A 149 -2.06 -5.00 11.88
CA LEU A 149 -2.88 -3.86 11.44
C LEU A 149 -4.11 -3.62 12.35
N PRO A 150 -4.92 -4.62 12.73
CA PRO A 150 -6.07 -4.40 13.63
C PRO A 150 -5.66 -3.77 14.95
N HIS A 151 -4.62 -4.30 15.59
CA HIS A 151 -4.08 -3.73 16.83
C HIS A 151 -3.68 -2.26 16.64
N TRP A 152 -3.01 -1.95 15.54
CA TRP A 152 -2.51 -0.61 15.27
C TRP A 152 -3.64 0.40 15.04
N ILE A 153 -4.64 0.04 14.26
CA ILE A 153 -5.84 0.88 14.01
C ILE A 153 -6.57 1.18 15.32
N ILE A 154 -6.82 0.16 16.14
CA ILE A 154 -7.46 0.33 17.45
C ILE A 154 -6.60 1.21 18.37
N ARG A 155 -5.28 0.96 18.41
CA ARG A 155 -4.36 1.73 19.23
C ARG A 155 -4.33 3.21 18.83
N LEU A 156 -4.20 3.52 17.54
CA LEU A 156 -4.20 4.90 17.05
C LEU A 156 -5.51 5.61 17.39
N THR A 157 -6.66 4.95 17.20
CA THR A 157 -7.97 5.49 17.56
C THR A 157 -8.04 5.82 19.06
N SER A 158 -7.60 4.90 19.92
CA SER A 158 -7.61 5.13 21.37
C SER A 158 -6.63 6.23 21.82
N GLN A 159 -5.52 6.42 21.11
CA GLN A 159 -4.59 7.50 21.44
C GLN A 159 -5.15 8.88 21.06
N ILE A 160 -5.86 9.01 19.94
CA ILE A 160 -6.57 10.26 19.58
C ILE A 160 -7.52 10.66 20.71
N ASP A 161 -8.31 9.72 21.22
CA ASP A 161 -9.21 9.95 22.36
C ASP A 161 -8.48 10.35 23.64
N TYR A 162 -7.32 9.71 23.88
CA TYR A 162 -6.54 9.98 25.09
C TYR A 162 -5.88 11.35 25.10
N VAL A 163 -5.26 11.77 23.97
CA VAL A 163 -4.50 13.03 23.92
C VAL A 163 -5.38 14.27 23.73
N LYS A 164 -6.65 14.13 23.44
CA LYS A 164 -7.69 15.18 23.30
C LYS A 164 -7.14 16.55 22.88
N GLY A 165 -7.41 17.01 21.70
CA GLY A 165 -7.00 18.34 21.24
C GLY A 165 -5.51 18.56 21.01
N ALA A 166 -4.65 17.57 21.29
CA ALA A 166 -3.25 17.58 20.88
C ALA A 166 -3.05 16.90 19.52
N VAL A 167 -4.14 16.65 18.79
CA VAL A 167 -4.13 16.20 17.39
C VAL A 167 -4.27 17.41 16.45
N PRO A 168 -3.81 17.31 15.19
CA PRO A 168 -4.00 18.37 14.21
C PRO A 168 -5.47 18.74 14.04
N ALA A 169 -5.73 20.06 13.87
CA ALA A 169 -7.10 20.58 13.76
C ALA A 169 -7.85 20.12 12.49
N ASP A 170 -7.13 19.72 11.48
CA ASP A 170 -7.64 19.18 10.21
C ASP A 170 -7.90 17.68 10.23
N LEU A 171 -7.54 16.96 11.30
CA LEU A 171 -7.92 15.57 11.52
C LEU A 171 -9.41 15.47 11.85
N LYS A 172 -10.22 14.97 10.91
CA LYS A 172 -11.69 14.89 11.01
C LYS A 172 -12.19 13.47 11.25
N HIS A 173 -11.42 12.48 10.80
CA HIS A 173 -11.81 11.08 10.86
C HIS A 173 -10.84 10.27 11.71
N THR A 174 -11.36 9.25 12.35
CA THR A 174 -10.55 8.27 13.09
C THR A 174 -9.88 7.27 12.12
N PRO A 175 -8.79 6.60 12.53
CA PRO A 175 -8.19 5.53 11.75
C PRO A 175 -9.19 4.44 11.30
N MET A 176 -10.15 4.08 12.15
CA MET A 176 -11.19 3.10 11.80
C MET A 176 -12.14 3.64 10.72
N GLU A 177 -12.50 4.92 10.77
CA GLU A 177 -13.32 5.53 9.71
C GLU A 177 -12.58 5.56 8.38
N TYR A 178 -11.27 5.84 8.35
CA TYR A 178 -10.50 5.73 7.10
C TYR A 178 -10.46 4.30 6.53
N VAL A 179 -10.41 3.29 7.40
CA VAL A 179 -10.55 1.89 6.97
C VAL A 179 -11.91 1.66 6.31
N GLN A 180 -13.00 2.09 6.96
CA GLN A 180 -14.37 1.97 6.45
C GLN A 180 -14.61 2.74 5.15
N MET A 181 -13.93 3.87 4.98
CA MET A 181 -13.93 4.67 3.74
C MET A 181 -13.10 4.04 2.61
N GLY A 182 -12.41 2.93 2.84
CA GLY A 182 -11.55 2.28 1.85
C GLY A 182 -10.29 3.07 1.50
N ARG A 183 -9.72 3.76 2.49
CA ARG A 183 -8.49 4.56 2.35
C ARG A 183 -7.22 3.85 2.84
N VAL A 184 -7.38 2.70 3.51
CA VAL A 184 -6.31 1.92 4.15
C VAL A 184 -6.31 0.50 3.59
N PHE A 185 -5.14 0.06 3.15
CA PHE A 185 -4.94 -1.28 2.61
C PHE A 185 -3.64 -1.88 3.16
N CYS A 186 -3.57 -3.20 3.13
CA CYS A 186 -2.38 -3.96 3.51
C CYS A 186 -2.29 -5.21 2.64
N ALA A 187 -1.13 -5.50 2.12
CA ALA A 187 -0.90 -6.77 1.46
C ALA A 187 -0.71 -7.89 2.50
N ILE A 188 -1.11 -9.10 2.15
CA ILE A 188 -0.97 -10.25 3.04
C ILE A 188 0.42 -10.83 2.94
N GLU A 189 0.94 -11.31 4.05
CA GLU A 189 2.05 -12.26 4.06
C GLU A 189 1.50 -13.67 4.21
N GLN A 190 1.79 -14.54 3.24
CA GLN A 190 1.18 -15.88 3.18
C GLN A 190 1.54 -16.76 4.36
N HIS A 191 2.70 -16.54 4.97
CA HIS A 191 3.16 -17.29 6.14
C HIS A 191 2.40 -16.96 7.43
N GLU A 192 1.66 -15.85 7.49
CA GLU A 192 0.77 -15.54 8.62
C GLU A 192 -0.52 -16.39 8.61
N GLY A 193 -0.88 -16.94 7.46
CA GLY A 193 -1.91 -17.96 7.31
C GLY A 193 -3.36 -17.47 7.34
N PRO A 194 -4.31 -18.38 7.08
CA PRO A 194 -5.73 -18.04 6.94
C PRO A 194 -6.38 -17.59 8.25
N GLU A 195 -5.95 -18.10 9.40
CA GLU A 195 -6.53 -17.74 10.70
C GLU A 195 -6.22 -16.28 11.06
N MET A 196 -4.98 -15.82 10.83
CA MET A 196 -4.63 -14.42 11.03
C MET A 196 -5.37 -13.53 10.04
N THR A 197 -5.42 -13.94 8.78
CA THR A 197 -6.19 -13.24 7.73
C THR A 197 -7.66 -13.09 8.14
N LYS A 198 -8.27 -14.15 8.62
CA LYS A 198 -9.65 -14.12 9.14
C LYS A 198 -9.82 -13.15 10.31
N ALA A 199 -8.89 -13.15 11.26
CA ALA A 199 -8.96 -12.25 12.41
C ALA A 199 -8.90 -10.76 11.97
N VAL A 200 -8.05 -10.44 10.98
CA VAL A 200 -8.02 -9.09 10.39
C VAL A 200 -9.34 -8.72 9.72
N ILE A 201 -9.90 -9.64 8.92
CA ILE A 201 -11.18 -9.44 8.23
C ILE A 201 -12.33 -9.23 9.25
N ASP A 202 -12.37 -10.03 10.32
CA ASP A 202 -13.41 -9.93 11.34
C ASP A 202 -13.39 -8.58 12.09
N ILE A 203 -12.22 -7.96 12.21
CA ILE A 203 -12.06 -6.68 12.95
C ILE A 203 -12.18 -5.48 12.01
N LEU A 204 -11.54 -5.51 10.85
CA LEU A 204 -11.41 -4.36 9.94
C LEU A 204 -12.33 -4.43 8.72
N GLY A 205 -12.96 -5.57 8.46
CA GLY A 205 -13.73 -5.84 7.25
C GLY A 205 -12.89 -6.43 6.12
N ASP A 206 -13.57 -7.02 5.14
CA ASP A 206 -12.96 -7.72 4.01
C ASP A 206 -12.42 -6.81 2.90
N GLY A 207 -12.52 -5.49 3.09
CA GLY A 207 -12.08 -4.49 2.13
C GLY A 207 -10.63 -4.02 2.27
N VAL A 208 -9.86 -4.54 3.23
CA VAL A 208 -8.54 -4.00 3.61
C VAL A 208 -7.39 -4.79 3.00
N LEU A 209 -7.50 -6.13 2.96
CA LEU A 209 -6.39 -7.00 2.61
C LEU A 209 -6.30 -7.23 1.09
N MET A 210 -5.08 -7.23 0.58
CA MET A 210 -4.75 -7.49 -0.81
C MET A 210 -3.77 -8.67 -0.91
N TYR A 211 -3.92 -9.47 -1.96
CA TYR A 211 -2.95 -10.51 -2.28
C TYR A 211 -1.64 -9.92 -2.79
N GLU A 212 -0.54 -10.46 -2.32
CA GLU A 212 0.78 -10.31 -2.91
C GLU A 212 1.52 -11.65 -2.92
N SER A 213 2.48 -11.80 -3.82
CA SER A 213 3.30 -13.00 -3.92
C SER A 213 4.73 -12.80 -3.45
N ASP A 214 5.21 -11.57 -3.43
CA ASP A 214 6.60 -11.22 -3.20
C ASP A 214 7.59 -11.93 -4.16
N PHE A 215 7.11 -12.31 -5.36
CA PHE A 215 7.96 -12.96 -6.34
C PHE A 215 9.08 -12.01 -6.85
N PRO A 216 10.35 -12.43 -6.93
CA PRO A 216 10.87 -13.80 -6.86
C PRO A 216 11.57 -14.18 -5.54
N HIS A 217 11.22 -13.60 -4.41
CA HIS A 217 11.83 -13.94 -3.13
C HIS A 217 11.55 -15.40 -2.71
N PRO A 218 12.39 -16.01 -1.85
CA PRO A 218 12.20 -17.42 -1.45
C PRO A 218 10.89 -17.70 -0.72
N GLU A 219 10.34 -16.70 -0.01
CA GLU A 219 9.07 -16.77 0.71
C GLU A 219 7.82 -16.65 -0.16
N CYS A 220 7.96 -16.45 -1.47
CA CYS A 220 6.83 -16.21 -2.37
C CYS A 220 5.95 -17.44 -2.68
N TYR A 221 6.27 -18.61 -2.13
CA TYR A 221 5.55 -19.88 -2.40
C TYR A 221 5.44 -20.27 -3.89
N TYR A 222 6.28 -19.70 -4.75
CA TYR A 222 6.25 -20.02 -6.18
C TYR A 222 6.59 -21.51 -6.43
N PRO A 223 5.86 -22.24 -7.29
CA PRO A 223 4.76 -21.74 -8.18
C PRO A 223 3.37 -21.75 -7.55
N ASP A 224 3.20 -22.21 -6.31
CA ASP A 224 1.93 -22.55 -5.69
C ASP A 224 1.30 -21.38 -4.90
N SER A 225 1.88 -20.19 -4.99
CA SER A 225 1.48 -18.99 -4.24
C SER A 225 -0.03 -18.70 -4.33
N THR A 226 -0.58 -18.72 -5.53
CA THR A 226 -2.00 -18.46 -5.78
C THR A 226 -2.88 -19.57 -5.22
N ASP A 227 -2.51 -20.83 -5.45
CA ASP A 227 -3.29 -22.00 -5.00
C ASP A 227 -3.29 -22.09 -3.46
N ASN A 228 -2.16 -21.73 -2.82
CA ASN A 228 -2.08 -21.64 -1.38
C ASN A 228 -3.16 -20.69 -0.82
N VAL A 229 -3.23 -19.45 -1.32
CA VAL A 229 -4.21 -18.47 -0.81
C VAL A 229 -5.65 -18.83 -1.21
N ILE A 230 -5.88 -19.39 -2.40
CA ILE A 230 -7.21 -19.89 -2.81
C ILE A 230 -7.71 -20.97 -1.82
N SER A 231 -6.81 -21.81 -1.30
CA SER A 231 -7.18 -22.83 -0.32
C SER A 231 -7.72 -22.29 1.01
N TRP A 232 -7.57 -20.99 1.28
CA TRP A 232 -8.07 -20.33 2.50
C TRP A 232 -9.57 -20.04 2.46
N GLY A 233 -10.25 -20.21 1.32
CA GLY A 233 -11.68 -19.93 1.14
C GLY A 233 -12.59 -20.51 2.24
N PRO A 234 -12.43 -21.79 2.65
CA PRO A 234 -13.24 -22.36 3.74
C PRO A 234 -13.08 -21.66 5.09
N VAL A 235 -11.96 -20.96 5.34
CA VAL A 235 -11.69 -20.25 6.60
C VAL A 235 -12.16 -18.81 6.54
N ILE A 236 -11.81 -18.09 5.47
CA ILE A 236 -12.08 -16.65 5.36
C ILE A 236 -13.40 -16.32 4.64
N GLY A 237 -14.00 -17.28 3.93
CA GLY A 237 -15.20 -17.11 3.13
C GLY A 237 -14.92 -16.69 1.68
N GLU A 238 -15.75 -17.18 0.76
CA GLU A 238 -15.56 -17.00 -0.69
C GLU A 238 -15.62 -15.52 -1.13
N GLU A 239 -16.48 -14.73 -0.51
CA GLU A 239 -16.58 -13.29 -0.84
C GLU A 239 -15.31 -12.54 -0.43
N ALA A 240 -14.83 -12.78 0.80
CA ALA A 240 -13.59 -12.18 1.28
C ALA A 240 -12.38 -12.65 0.46
N LEU A 241 -12.34 -13.94 0.09
CA LEU A 241 -11.30 -14.47 -0.78
C LEU A 241 -11.24 -13.74 -2.13
N ARG A 242 -12.38 -13.53 -2.80
CA ARG A 242 -12.41 -12.80 -4.08
C ARG A 242 -11.92 -11.37 -3.95
N LYS A 243 -12.32 -10.67 -2.87
CA LYS A 243 -11.84 -9.32 -2.59
C LYS A 243 -10.34 -9.30 -2.33
N LEU A 244 -9.84 -10.23 -1.53
CA LEU A 244 -8.43 -10.37 -1.20
C LEU A 244 -7.59 -10.63 -2.45
N MET A 245 -7.99 -11.59 -3.30
CA MET A 245 -7.22 -12.01 -4.46
C MET A 245 -7.16 -10.97 -5.59
N ALA A 246 -8.18 -10.12 -5.73
CA ALA A 246 -8.23 -9.17 -6.85
C ALA A 246 -9.00 -7.87 -6.53
N GLY A 247 -10.18 -7.94 -5.92
CA GLY A 247 -11.11 -6.82 -5.82
C GLY A 247 -10.52 -5.64 -5.06
N ASN A 248 -9.83 -5.89 -3.94
CA ASN A 248 -9.25 -4.83 -3.12
C ASN A 248 -8.07 -4.14 -3.82
N ALA A 249 -7.19 -4.91 -4.48
CA ALA A 249 -6.09 -4.33 -5.26
C ALA A 249 -6.61 -3.50 -6.43
N ALA A 250 -7.62 -3.99 -7.16
CA ALA A 250 -8.23 -3.24 -8.25
C ALA A 250 -8.87 -1.92 -7.76
N ARG A 251 -9.52 -1.92 -6.60
CA ARG A 251 -10.08 -0.72 -5.97
C ARG A 251 -8.98 0.22 -5.47
N TYR A 252 -7.96 -0.30 -4.82
CA TYR A 252 -6.82 0.46 -4.32
C TYR A 252 -6.08 1.17 -5.47
N LEU A 253 -5.84 0.48 -6.57
CA LEU A 253 -5.12 0.99 -7.74
C LEU A 253 -6.04 1.69 -8.75
N ARG A 254 -7.36 1.72 -8.50
CA ARG A 254 -8.38 2.23 -9.43
C ARG A 254 -8.24 1.72 -10.86
N LEU A 255 -7.89 0.46 -11.00
CA LEU A 255 -7.71 -0.20 -12.29
C LEU A 255 -9.03 -0.41 -13.05
N LEU A 256 -10.15 -0.44 -12.32
CA LEU A 256 -11.50 -0.63 -12.86
C LEU A 256 -12.45 0.32 -12.13
N SER A 257 -13.46 0.84 -12.82
CA SER A 257 -14.47 1.74 -12.26
C SER A 257 -15.33 1.07 -11.18
N ASP A 258 -15.56 -0.22 -11.29
CA ASP A 258 -16.02 -1.16 -10.27
C ASP A 258 -15.68 -2.57 -10.75
N PRO A 259 -14.66 -3.23 -10.19
CA PRO A 259 -14.29 -4.58 -10.59
C PRO A 259 -15.39 -5.61 -10.34
N TRP A 260 -16.43 -5.23 -9.56
CA TRP A 260 -17.40 -6.17 -9.03
C TRP A 260 -18.85 -5.65 -9.00
N ASP A 261 -19.21 -4.83 -9.97
CA ASP A 261 -20.61 -4.38 -10.09
C ASP A 261 -21.62 -5.50 -10.41
N GLY A 262 -21.15 -6.74 -10.49
CA GLY A 262 -22.00 -7.91 -10.79
C GLY A 262 -22.58 -7.94 -12.21
N SER A 263 -22.30 -6.94 -13.05
CA SER A 263 -22.93 -6.80 -14.38
C SER A 263 -22.25 -7.62 -15.47
N ARG A 264 -21.20 -8.40 -15.15
CA ARG A 264 -20.52 -9.28 -16.13
C ARG A 264 -20.96 -10.74 -16.10
N ASP A 265 -22.01 -11.08 -15.39
CA ASP A 265 -22.63 -12.39 -15.52
C ASP A 265 -23.64 -12.40 -16.68
N GLY A 266 -23.17 -12.88 -17.80
CA GLY A 266 -24.07 -13.30 -18.89
C GLY A 266 -24.12 -12.42 -20.11
N ASN A 267 -23.13 -12.50 -20.96
CA ASN A 267 -23.33 -12.80 -22.40
C ASN A 267 -22.06 -12.54 -23.20
N GLY A 268 -21.56 -13.55 -23.85
CA GLY A 268 -20.52 -13.35 -24.83
C GLY A 268 -19.81 -14.61 -25.31
N ARG A 269 -20.40 -15.77 -25.14
CA ARG A 269 -20.11 -16.91 -26.04
C ARG A 269 -21.34 -17.25 -26.84
N SER A 270 -21.66 -16.42 -27.80
CA SER A 270 -22.40 -16.90 -28.96
C SER A 270 -21.39 -17.53 -29.92
N GLY A 271 -21.43 -18.85 -29.99
CA GLY A 271 -20.80 -19.54 -31.07
C GLY A 271 -21.31 -19.04 -32.41
N ASN A 272 -20.41 -18.88 -33.35
CA ASN A 272 -20.72 -19.16 -34.74
C ASN A 272 -19.49 -19.75 -35.38
N GLY A 273 -19.66 -20.98 -35.73
CA GLY A 273 -18.87 -21.69 -36.68
C GLY A 273 -19.01 -21.11 -38.09
N ARG A 274 -17.90 -21.09 -38.69
CA ARG A 274 -17.63 -21.60 -40.05
C ARG A 274 -16.14 -21.39 -40.34
#